data_9c1636693eee3f0905b128da74a6e08b
#
_entry.id   9c1636693eee3f0905b128da74a6e08b
#
_cell.length_a   1.000
_cell.length_b   1.000
_cell.length_c   1.000
_cell.angle_alpha   90.00
_cell.angle_beta   90.00
_cell.angle_gamma   90.00
#
_symmetry.space_group_name_H-M   'P 1'
#
loop_
_entity.id
_entity.type
_entity.pdbx_description
1 polymer ?
#
loop_
_entity_poly.entity_id
_entity_poly.type
_entity_poly.pdbx_seq_one_letter_code
_entity_poly.pdbx_strand_id
1 'polypeptide(L)'
;QGLPNGAVYYGEKTQEQIDEEKKKSVGAMQWNAVVKNPAVWILGLSSLCVYIARYAIESWGVVYLTSQKGYDIMGAAGVMAYMQVAGIFGALLCGVISDKFFNHKRNMPALLYGIFYSLSIAGFLWAPQSFTMDMLCMTFYGFTMGALVCYMGGLMAVDIVPKRVTGPAMGMIGLLSYAGAAIQAFI
;
A
#
# COMPACT_ATOMS: atom_id res chain seq x y z
N GLN A 1 35.09 -50.85 24.82
CA GLN A 1 35.79 -49.62 25.19
C GLN A 1 34.71 -48.59 25.44
N GLY A 2 34.57 -48.16 26.73
CA GLY A 2 33.51 -47.28 27.18
C GLY A 2 33.70 -45.85 26.67
N LEU A 3 32.59 -45.21 26.26
CA LEU A 3 32.50 -43.82 25.91
C LEU A 3 32.87 -42.93 27.11
N PRO A 4 33.58 -41.83 26.96
CA PRO A 4 33.90 -40.91 28.04
C PRO A 4 32.64 -40.35 28.66
N ASN A 5 32.59 -40.38 30.00
CA ASN A 5 31.51 -39.85 30.82
C ASN A 5 31.19 -38.39 30.44
N GLY A 6 29.98 -38.15 29.96
CA GLY A 6 29.45 -36.83 29.73
C GLY A 6 28.99 -36.50 28.30
N ALA A 7 29.14 -37.41 27.34
CA ALA A 7 28.56 -37.22 26.02
C ALA A 7 27.05 -37.49 26.06
N VAL A 8 26.26 -36.46 26.21
CA VAL A 8 24.83 -36.54 25.92
C VAL A 8 24.69 -36.73 24.41
N TYR A 9 24.26 -37.92 23.99
CA TYR A 9 23.92 -38.20 22.61
C TYR A 9 22.70 -37.33 22.22
N TYR A 10 22.93 -36.18 21.64
CA TYR A 10 21.89 -35.51 20.87
C TYR A 10 21.71 -36.37 19.61
N GLY A 11 20.70 -37.22 19.64
CA GLY A 11 20.32 -37.99 18.46
C GLY A 11 20.16 -37.02 17.29
N GLU A 12 20.74 -37.36 16.13
CA GLU A 12 20.57 -36.59 14.92
C GLU A 12 19.07 -36.37 14.71
N LYS A 13 18.65 -35.07 14.77
CA LYS A 13 17.24 -34.72 14.53
C LYS A 13 16.89 -35.17 13.11
N THR A 14 15.83 -35.93 13.00
CA THR A 14 15.28 -36.30 11.70
C THR A 14 14.95 -35.07 10.90
N GLN A 15 15.12 -35.11 9.57
CA GLN A 15 14.81 -33.96 8.68
C GLN A 15 13.41 -33.37 8.94
N GLU A 16 12.43 -34.22 9.25
CA GLU A 16 11.08 -33.81 9.64
C GLU A 16 11.07 -32.95 10.92
N GLN A 17 11.88 -33.32 11.93
CA GLN A 17 11.98 -32.55 13.19
C GLN A 17 12.68 -31.22 12.98
N ILE A 18 13.69 -31.15 12.10
CA ILE A 18 14.37 -29.92 11.72
C ILE A 18 13.41 -28.99 10.95
N ASP A 19 12.61 -29.55 10.07
CA ASP A 19 11.63 -28.80 9.28
C ASP A 19 10.45 -28.31 10.14
N GLU A 20 10.00 -29.10 11.12
CA GLU A 20 9.01 -28.68 12.12
C GLU A 20 9.52 -27.54 13.01
N GLU A 21 10.77 -27.65 13.52
CA GLU A 21 11.37 -26.56 14.30
C GLU A 21 11.56 -25.29 13.48
N LYS A 22 12.00 -25.41 12.23
CA LYS A 22 12.07 -24.26 11.30
C LYS A 22 10.71 -23.65 11.08
N LYS A 23 9.68 -24.45 10.87
CA LYS A 23 8.29 -23.99 10.66
C LYS A 23 7.74 -23.31 11.91
N LYS A 24 7.97 -23.84 13.11
CA LYS A 24 7.60 -23.23 14.39
C LYS A 24 8.35 -21.91 14.63
N SER A 25 9.64 -21.84 14.34
CA SER A 25 10.45 -20.62 14.48
C SER A 25 10.01 -19.53 13.51
N VAL A 26 9.66 -19.88 12.27
CA VAL A 26 9.12 -18.97 11.27
C VAL A 26 7.73 -18.47 11.68
N GLY A 27 6.85 -19.35 12.17
CA GLY A 27 5.52 -18.97 12.66
C GLY A 27 5.58 -18.02 13.85
N ALA A 28 6.45 -18.27 14.84
CA ALA A 28 6.65 -17.36 15.96
C ALA A 28 7.25 -16.02 15.53
N MET A 29 8.17 -16.01 14.56
CA MET A 29 8.73 -14.79 13.98
C MET A 29 7.67 -14.00 13.23
N GLN A 30 6.82 -14.66 12.45
CA GLN A 30 5.70 -14.00 11.73
C GLN A 30 4.73 -13.35 12.72
N TRP A 31 4.35 -14.08 13.78
CA TRP A 31 3.45 -13.56 14.79
C TRP A 31 4.01 -12.33 15.51
N ASN A 32 5.25 -12.38 15.94
CA ASN A 32 5.87 -11.27 16.67
C ASN A 32 6.22 -10.08 15.77
N ALA A 33 6.74 -10.35 14.57
CA ALA A 33 7.23 -9.31 13.66
C ALA A 33 6.10 -8.66 12.83
N VAL A 34 4.97 -9.31 12.66
CA VAL A 34 3.85 -8.81 11.85
C VAL A 34 2.66 -8.45 12.73
N VAL A 35 2.09 -9.42 13.44
CA VAL A 35 0.83 -9.21 14.19
C VAL A 35 1.02 -8.34 15.42
N LYS A 36 2.15 -8.45 16.14
CA LYS A 36 2.45 -7.63 17.30
C LYS A 36 3.18 -6.32 16.98
N ASN A 37 3.57 -6.10 15.74
CA ASN A 37 4.30 -4.90 15.35
C ASN A 37 3.32 -3.74 15.09
N PRO A 38 3.32 -2.68 15.92
CA PRO A 38 2.40 -1.56 15.76
C PRO A 38 2.62 -0.81 14.43
N ALA A 39 3.84 -0.82 13.89
CA ALA A 39 4.13 -0.16 12.62
C ALA A 39 3.38 -0.81 11.45
N VAL A 40 3.21 -2.14 11.46
CA VAL A 40 2.42 -2.87 10.44
C VAL A 40 0.95 -2.48 10.52
N TRP A 41 0.39 -2.32 11.72
CA TRP A 41 -0.98 -1.89 11.92
C TRP A 41 -1.21 -0.43 11.49
N ILE A 42 -0.31 0.48 11.87
CA ILE A 42 -0.39 1.89 11.44
C ILE A 42 -0.34 1.99 9.92
N LEU A 43 0.59 1.26 9.28
CA LEU A 43 0.70 1.25 7.82
C LEU A 43 -0.53 0.63 7.16
N GLY A 44 -1.04 -0.47 7.72
CA GLY A 44 -2.26 -1.12 7.23
C GLY A 44 -3.50 -0.26 7.36
N LEU A 45 -3.69 0.43 8.51
CA LEU A 45 -4.81 1.36 8.71
C LEU A 45 -4.69 2.60 7.81
N SER A 46 -3.49 3.13 7.62
CA SER A 46 -3.26 4.22 6.67
C SER A 46 -3.61 3.78 5.24
N SER A 47 -3.21 2.58 4.84
CA SER A 47 -3.55 2.00 3.55
C SER A 47 -5.05 1.77 3.39
N LEU A 48 -5.75 1.32 4.43
CA LEU A 48 -7.21 1.19 4.46
C LEU A 48 -7.90 2.52 4.13
N CYS A 49 -7.48 3.62 4.79
CA CYS A 49 -8.04 4.96 4.52
C CYS A 49 -7.80 5.41 3.08
N VAL A 50 -6.59 5.21 2.56
CA VAL A 50 -6.25 5.55 1.16
C VAL A 50 -7.09 4.73 0.19
N TYR A 51 -7.33 3.46 0.46
CA TYR A 51 -8.13 2.58 -0.39
C TYR A 51 -9.62 2.95 -0.37
N ILE A 52 -10.19 3.33 0.79
CA ILE A 52 -11.56 3.85 0.85
C ILE A 52 -11.70 5.06 -0.09
N ALA A 53 -10.83 6.05 0.01
CA ALA A 53 -10.90 7.24 -0.83
C ALA A 53 -10.66 6.92 -2.31
N ARG A 54 -9.71 6.02 -2.60
CA ARG A 54 -9.42 5.55 -3.95
C ARG A 54 -10.66 4.94 -4.61
N TYR A 55 -11.25 3.93 -3.98
CA TYR A 55 -12.39 3.23 -4.55
C TYR A 55 -13.65 4.10 -4.60
N ALA A 56 -13.81 5.06 -3.68
CA ALA A 56 -14.87 6.05 -3.76
C ALA A 56 -14.75 6.91 -5.04
N ILE A 57 -13.57 7.39 -5.36
CA ILE A 57 -13.33 8.15 -6.59
C ILE A 57 -13.49 7.25 -7.84
N GLU A 58 -12.99 6.02 -7.82
CA GLU A 58 -13.13 5.08 -8.94
C GLU A 58 -14.60 4.73 -9.21
N SER A 59 -15.42 4.54 -8.16
CA SER A 59 -16.83 4.17 -8.30
C SER A 59 -17.73 5.35 -8.65
N TRP A 60 -17.54 6.48 -8.00
CA TRP A 60 -18.43 7.63 -8.09
C TRP A 60 -17.90 8.77 -8.97
N GLY A 61 -16.64 8.73 -9.40
CA GLY A 61 -16.00 9.83 -10.13
C GLY A 61 -16.71 10.17 -11.44
N VAL A 62 -17.07 9.17 -12.25
CA VAL A 62 -17.81 9.40 -13.51
C VAL A 62 -19.20 9.97 -13.21
N VAL A 63 -19.92 9.42 -12.22
CA VAL A 63 -21.24 9.88 -11.82
C VAL A 63 -21.19 11.33 -11.31
N TYR A 64 -20.19 11.65 -10.51
CA TYR A 64 -19.96 13.01 -10.02
C TYR A 64 -19.68 14.01 -11.15
N LEU A 65 -18.81 13.66 -12.10
CA LEU A 65 -18.49 14.50 -13.24
C LEU A 65 -19.70 14.72 -14.14
N THR A 66 -20.53 13.71 -14.37
CA THR A 66 -21.71 13.83 -15.23
C THR A 66 -22.85 14.56 -14.53
N SER A 67 -23.15 14.22 -13.24
CA SER A 67 -24.30 14.76 -12.54
C SER A 67 -24.07 16.15 -11.94
N GLN A 68 -22.89 16.41 -11.40
CA GLN A 68 -22.57 17.66 -10.69
C GLN A 68 -21.84 18.68 -11.57
N LYS A 69 -20.97 18.21 -12.44
CA LYS A 69 -20.17 19.08 -13.32
C LYS A 69 -20.68 19.13 -14.77
N GLY A 70 -21.74 18.38 -15.10
CA GLY A 70 -22.44 18.47 -16.38
C GLY A 70 -21.61 17.99 -17.59
N TYR A 71 -20.59 17.13 -17.38
CA TYR A 71 -19.84 16.56 -18.48
C TYR A 71 -20.62 15.45 -19.16
N ASP A 72 -20.39 15.26 -20.45
CA ASP A 72 -20.85 14.06 -21.13
C ASP A 72 -20.07 12.83 -20.64
N ILE A 73 -20.63 11.67 -20.85
CA ILE A 73 -20.03 10.38 -20.38
C ILE A 73 -18.63 10.17 -20.95
N MET A 74 -18.40 10.57 -22.21
CA MET A 74 -17.10 10.41 -22.86
C MET A 74 -16.05 11.32 -22.25
N GLY A 75 -16.40 12.58 -21.96
CA GLY A 75 -15.53 13.54 -21.28
C GLY A 75 -15.20 13.12 -19.86
N ALA A 76 -16.19 12.66 -19.09
CA ALA A 76 -15.99 12.14 -17.74
C ALA A 76 -15.09 10.90 -17.75
N ALA A 77 -15.31 9.94 -18.65
CA ALA A 77 -14.47 8.77 -18.81
C ALA A 77 -13.03 9.14 -19.23
N GLY A 78 -12.87 10.17 -20.06
CA GLY A 78 -11.57 10.72 -20.45
C GLY A 78 -10.77 11.22 -19.24
N VAL A 79 -11.39 12.02 -18.36
CA VAL A 79 -10.75 12.51 -17.13
C VAL A 79 -10.29 11.35 -16.23
N MET A 80 -11.13 10.32 -16.07
CA MET A 80 -10.78 9.13 -15.30
C MET A 80 -9.67 8.30 -15.95
N ALA A 81 -9.61 8.23 -17.27
CA ALA A 81 -8.52 7.57 -18.00
C ALA A 81 -7.17 8.26 -17.76
N TYR A 82 -7.11 9.61 -17.81
CA TYR A 82 -5.90 10.36 -17.47
C TYR A 82 -5.44 10.10 -16.05
N MET A 83 -6.36 10.01 -15.08
CA MET A 83 -6.07 9.64 -13.71
C MET A 83 -5.35 8.27 -13.63
N GLN A 84 -5.87 7.25 -14.32
CA GLN A 84 -5.29 5.90 -14.28
C GLN A 84 -3.89 5.86 -14.93
N VAL A 85 -3.73 6.52 -16.08
CA VAL A 85 -2.43 6.61 -16.77
C VAL A 85 -1.40 7.31 -15.88
N ALA A 86 -1.77 8.43 -15.25
CA ALA A 86 -0.89 9.14 -14.33
C ALA A 86 -0.51 8.28 -13.11
N GLY A 87 -1.41 7.41 -12.64
CA GLY A 87 -1.15 6.47 -11.55
C GLY A 87 -0.06 5.46 -11.88
N ILE A 88 -0.01 4.97 -13.12
CA ILE A 88 1.07 4.10 -13.58
C ILE A 88 2.43 4.81 -13.48
N PHE A 89 2.52 6.05 -13.96
CA PHE A 89 3.75 6.83 -13.85
C PHE A 89 4.11 7.13 -12.40
N GLY A 90 3.15 7.43 -11.54
CA GLY A 90 3.35 7.61 -10.11
C GLY A 90 3.97 6.38 -9.46
N ALA A 91 3.45 5.19 -9.74
CA ALA A 91 3.95 3.92 -9.21
C ALA A 91 5.37 3.61 -9.73
N LEU A 92 5.66 3.88 -11.00
CA LEU A 92 6.98 3.63 -11.57
C LEU A 92 8.05 4.60 -11.04
N LEU A 93 7.70 5.86 -10.86
CA LEU A 93 8.64 6.91 -10.47
C LEU A 93 8.83 7.02 -8.95
N CYS A 94 7.93 6.48 -8.14
CA CYS A 94 7.97 6.62 -6.67
C CYS A 94 9.28 6.14 -6.07
N GLY A 95 9.81 5.00 -6.51
CA GLY A 95 11.10 4.47 -6.05
C GLY A 95 12.27 5.38 -6.42
N VAL A 96 12.33 5.81 -7.68
CA VAL A 96 13.39 6.70 -8.20
C VAL A 96 13.39 8.04 -7.47
N ILE A 97 12.21 8.61 -7.22
CA ILE A 97 12.06 9.87 -6.49
C ILE A 97 12.52 9.71 -5.04
N SER A 98 12.14 8.62 -4.38
CA SER A 98 12.59 8.32 -3.02
C SER A 98 14.11 8.20 -2.92
N ASP A 99 14.71 7.46 -3.83
CA ASP A 99 16.14 7.16 -3.79
C ASP A 99 16.98 8.39 -4.12
N LYS A 100 16.56 9.20 -5.10
CA LYS A 100 17.31 10.36 -5.58
C LYS A 100 17.19 11.59 -4.69
N PHE A 101 15.99 11.87 -4.17
CA PHE A 101 15.70 13.12 -3.45
C PHE A 101 15.64 12.96 -1.94
N PHE A 102 15.40 11.75 -1.42
CA PHE A 102 15.18 11.52 0.00
C PHE A 102 16.17 10.54 0.64
N ASN A 103 17.30 10.24 -0.03
CA ASN A 103 18.34 9.34 0.50
C ASN A 103 17.75 8.02 1.05
N HIS A 104 16.90 7.37 0.30
CA HIS A 104 16.20 6.12 0.67
C HIS A 104 15.26 6.22 1.88
N LYS A 105 14.99 7.42 2.43
CA LYS A 105 14.01 7.64 3.50
C LYS A 105 12.61 7.67 2.90
N ARG A 106 11.86 6.60 3.06
CA ARG A 106 10.53 6.42 2.42
C ARG A 106 9.39 7.13 3.14
N ASN A 107 9.56 7.46 4.43
CA ASN A 107 8.51 8.12 5.22
C ASN A 107 8.20 9.55 4.74
N MET A 108 9.24 10.33 4.41
CA MET A 108 9.06 11.71 3.95
C MET A 108 8.34 11.81 2.60
N PRO A 109 8.78 11.10 1.54
CA PRO A 109 8.02 11.13 0.29
C PRO A 109 6.60 10.57 0.44
N ALA A 110 6.38 9.52 1.24
CA ALA A 110 5.03 9.01 1.48
C ALA A 110 4.11 10.07 2.13
N LEU A 111 4.62 10.83 3.11
CA LEU A 111 3.89 11.95 3.71
C LEU A 111 3.54 13.04 2.68
N LEU A 112 4.52 13.45 1.86
CA LEU A 112 4.31 14.46 0.82
C LEU A 112 3.27 14.00 -0.21
N TYR A 113 3.36 12.75 -0.68
CA TYR A 113 2.36 12.19 -1.58
C TYR A 113 0.98 12.13 -0.92
N GLY A 114 0.88 11.82 0.38
CA GLY A 114 -0.38 11.84 1.13
C GLY A 114 -1.00 13.24 1.19
N ILE A 115 -0.18 14.27 1.43
CA ILE A 115 -0.64 15.67 1.42
C ILE A 115 -1.14 16.06 0.03
N PHE A 116 -0.35 15.80 -1.02
CA PHE A 116 -0.74 16.12 -2.40
C PHE A 116 -1.96 15.33 -2.86
N TYR A 117 -2.10 14.08 -2.45
CA TYR A 117 -3.28 13.26 -2.67
C TYR A 117 -4.54 13.92 -2.10
N SER A 118 -4.49 14.35 -0.83
CA SER A 118 -5.60 15.03 -0.16
C SER A 118 -5.93 16.38 -0.79
N LEU A 119 -4.91 17.16 -1.15
CA LEU A 119 -5.09 18.44 -1.84
C LEU A 119 -5.70 18.28 -3.24
N SER A 120 -5.33 17.23 -3.96
CA SER A 120 -5.90 16.93 -5.28
C SER A 120 -7.38 16.59 -5.21
N ILE A 121 -7.80 15.83 -4.19
CA ILE A 121 -9.22 15.54 -3.93
C ILE A 121 -9.96 16.83 -3.58
N ALA A 122 -9.41 17.63 -2.68
CA ALA A 122 -10.00 18.90 -2.30
C ALA A 122 -10.14 19.84 -3.51
N GLY A 123 -9.09 19.95 -4.32
CA GLY A 123 -9.10 20.71 -5.55
C GLY A 123 -10.18 20.23 -6.54
N PHE A 124 -10.31 18.93 -6.72
CA PHE A 124 -11.33 18.34 -7.60
C PHE A 124 -12.77 18.65 -7.14
N LEU A 125 -13.01 18.59 -5.82
CA LEU A 125 -14.35 18.82 -5.26
C LEU A 125 -14.74 20.31 -5.24
N TRP A 126 -13.80 21.21 -5.00
CA TRP A 126 -14.08 22.65 -4.81
C TRP A 126 -13.71 23.52 -6.03
N ALA A 127 -12.97 22.97 -6.99
CA ALA A 127 -12.64 23.72 -8.19
C ALA A 127 -13.89 24.08 -9.02
N PRO A 128 -13.92 25.28 -9.62
CA PRO A 128 -14.99 25.66 -10.55
C PRO A 128 -15.03 24.68 -11.74
N GLN A 129 -16.21 24.57 -12.36
CA GLN A 129 -16.42 23.70 -13.51
C GLN A 129 -15.50 24.10 -14.68
N SER A 130 -14.40 23.41 -14.83
CA SER A 130 -13.45 23.59 -15.91
C SER A 130 -12.80 22.25 -16.25
N PHE A 131 -12.98 21.78 -17.46
CA PHE A 131 -12.43 20.52 -17.94
C PHE A 131 -10.92 20.44 -17.71
N THR A 132 -10.19 21.51 -17.97
CA THR A 132 -8.74 21.57 -17.78
C THR A 132 -8.34 21.43 -16.30
N MET A 133 -9.05 22.11 -15.40
CA MET A 133 -8.77 22.03 -13.97
C MET A 133 -9.08 20.65 -13.41
N ASP A 134 -10.21 20.06 -13.80
CA ASP A 134 -10.59 18.72 -13.35
C ASP A 134 -9.62 17.66 -13.87
N MET A 135 -9.20 17.79 -15.14
CA MET A 135 -8.19 16.91 -15.71
C MET A 135 -6.84 17.04 -14.99
N LEU A 136 -6.40 18.26 -14.66
CA LEU A 136 -5.15 18.47 -13.90
C LEU A 136 -5.24 17.91 -12.49
N CYS A 137 -6.32 18.21 -11.75
CA CYS A 137 -6.53 17.68 -10.41
C CYS A 137 -6.55 16.15 -10.39
N MET A 138 -7.26 15.53 -11.34
CA MET A 138 -7.37 14.09 -11.43
C MET A 138 -6.08 13.42 -11.91
N THR A 139 -5.32 14.04 -12.81
CA THR A 139 -4.00 13.57 -13.21
C THR A 139 -3.04 13.59 -12.01
N PHE A 140 -3.04 14.69 -11.25
CA PHE A 140 -2.21 14.82 -10.04
C PHE A 140 -2.62 13.84 -8.95
N TYR A 141 -3.93 13.66 -8.76
CA TYR A 141 -4.51 12.65 -7.87
C TYR A 141 -4.03 11.24 -8.27
N GLY A 142 -4.17 10.86 -9.54
CA GLY A 142 -3.73 9.56 -10.04
C GLY A 142 -2.25 9.30 -9.79
N PHE A 143 -1.40 10.28 -10.11
CA PHE A 143 0.04 10.19 -9.89
C PHE A 143 0.39 9.96 -8.41
N THR A 144 -0.19 10.75 -7.52
CA THR A 144 0.06 10.63 -6.06
C THR A 144 -0.51 9.34 -5.49
N MET A 145 -1.69 8.93 -5.95
CA MET A 145 -2.33 7.67 -5.57
C MET A 145 -1.49 6.45 -5.96
N GLY A 146 -1.00 6.41 -7.21
CA GLY A 146 -0.15 5.32 -7.67
C GLY A 146 1.13 5.18 -6.85
N ALA A 147 1.78 6.31 -6.52
CA ALA A 147 2.94 6.34 -5.65
C ALA A 147 2.62 5.85 -4.23
N LEU A 148 1.51 6.30 -3.61
CA LEU A 148 1.10 5.90 -2.26
C LEU A 148 0.82 4.39 -2.17
N VAL A 149 0.13 3.82 -3.14
CA VAL A 149 -0.15 2.38 -3.19
C VAL A 149 1.16 1.59 -3.25
N CYS A 150 2.13 2.05 -4.04
CA CYS A 150 3.45 1.43 -4.13
C CYS A 150 4.23 1.54 -2.81
N TYR A 151 4.22 2.71 -2.15
CA TYR A 151 4.89 2.89 -0.86
C TYR A 151 4.27 2.03 0.23
N MET A 152 2.96 2.09 0.43
CA MET A 152 2.28 1.42 1.54
C MET A 152 2.23 -0.09 1.36
N GLY A 153 1.91 -0.57 0.15
CA GLY A 153 1.76 -1.99 -0.14
C GLY A 153 3.07 -2.75 -0.33
N GLY A 154 4.14 -2.05 -0.68
CA GLY A 154 5.42 -2.66 -1.03
C GLY A 154 6.60 -2.11 -0.26
N LEU A 155 7.04 -0.90 -0.63
CA LEU A 155 8.32 -0.36 -0.23
C LEU A 155 8.46 -0.17 1.30
N MET A 156 7.44 0.36 1.97
CA MET A 156 7.49 0.57 3.43
C MET A 156 7.33 -0.75 4.20
N ALA A 157 6.54 -1.69 3.68
CA ALA A 157 6.36 -3.00 4.31
C ALA A 157 7.70 -3.77 4.39
N VAL A 158 8.54 -3.66 3.37
CA VAL A 158 9.87 -4.30 3.35
C VAL A 158 10.82 -3.70 4.39
N ASP A 159 10.67 -2.41 4.71
CA ASP A 159 11.58 -1.71 5.62
C ASP A 159 11.24 -1.92 7.11
N ILE A 160 9.97 -2.18 7.44
CA ILE A 160 9.50 -2.31 8.82
C ILE A 160 9.60 -3.73 9.39
N VAL A 161 9.84 -4.74 8.55
CA VAL A 161 9.94 -6.12 9.00
C VAL A 161 11.18 -6.82 8.43
N PRO A 162 11.71 -7.86 9.12
CA PRO A 162 12.80 -8.67 8.59
C PRO A 162 12.42 -9.30 7.24
N LYS A 163 13.39 -9.40 6.31
CA LYS A 163 13.18 -9.92 4.94
C LYS A 163 12.44 -11.25 4.86
N ARG A 164 12.62 -12.12 5.88
CA ARG A 164 11.98 -13.44 5.93
C ARG A 164 10.46 -13.40 6.16
N VAL A 165 9.94 -12.29 6.70
CA VAL A 165 8.51 -12.14 7.03
C VAL A 165 7.84 -11.00 6.26
N THR A 166 8.50 -10.47 5.23
CA THR A 166 7.96 -9.41 4.37
C THR A 166 6.67 -9.84 3.67
N GLY A 167 6.60 -11.08 3.15
CA GLY A 167 5.40 -11.60 2.51
C GLY A 167 4.17 -11.56 3.41
N PRO A 168 4.20 -12.15 4.61
CA PRO A 168 3.12 -12.06 5.59
C PRO A 168 2.75 -10.61 5.98
N ALA A 169 3.72 -9.71 6.10
CA ALA A 169 3.47 -8.30 6.41
C ALA A 169 2.72 -7.59 5.26
N MET A 170 3.16 -7.79 4.03
CA MET A 170 2.47 -7.28 2.84
C MET A 170 1.07 -7.87 2.70
N GLY A 171 0.89 -9.16 3.01
CA GLY A 171 -0.40 -9.83 3.03
C GLY A 171 -1.37 -9.20 4.04
N MET A 172 -0.90 -8.89 5.26
CA MET A 172 -1.71 -8.25 6.30
C MET A 172 -2.10 -6.81 5.92
N ILE A 173 -1.15 -6.02 5.38
CA ILE A 173 -1.44 -4.68 4.88
C ILE A 173 -2.44 -4.75 3.72
N GLY A 174 -2.27 -5.70 2.79
CA GLY A 174 -3.18 -5.94 1.68
C GLY A 174 -4.60 -6.30 2.15
N LEU A 175 -4.72 -7.16 3.16
CA LEU A 175 -6.01 -7.50 3.79
C LEU A 175 -6.73 -6.26 4.32
N LEU A 176 -6.02 -5.39 5.06
CA LEU A 176 -6.59 -4.14 5.58
C LEU A 176 -6.95 -3.17 4.45
N SER A 177 -6.13 -3.10 3.40
CA SER A 177 -6.42 -2.28 2.21
C SER A 177 -7.72 -2.70 1.51
N TYR A 178 -7.87 -4.00 1.26
CA TYR A 178 -9.09 -4.53 0.64
C TYR A 178 -10.30 -4.53 1.57
N ALA A 179 -10.11 -4.60 2.89
CA ALA A 179 -11.18 -4.33 3.84
C ALA A 179 -11.71 -2.90 3.68
N GLY A 180 -10.82 -1.91 3.46
CA GLY A 180 -11.21 -0.54 3.12
C GLY A 180 -12.02 -0.45 1.83
N ALA A 181 -11.61 -1.16 0.78
CA ALA A 181 -12.36 -1.25 -0.47
C ALA A 181 -13.75 -1.86 -0.27
N ALA A 182 -13.84 -2.93 0.54
CA ALA A 182 -15.11 -3.56 0.87
C ALA A 182 -16.04 -2.61 1.65
N ILE A 183 -15.52 -1.88 2.64
CA ILE A 183 -16.29 -0.87 3.39
C ILE A 183 -16.86 0.18 2.44
N GLN A 184 -16.06 0.68 1.50
CA GLN A 184 -16.51 1.66 0.51
C GLN A 184 -17.63 1.12 -0.39
N ALA A 185 -17.62 -0.19 -0.72
CA ALA A 185 -18.65 -0.80 -1.56
C ALA A 185 -20.03 -0.88 -0.89
N PHE A 186 -20.10 -0.75 0.45
CA PHE A 186 -21.35 -0.70 1.21
C PHE A 186 -21.89 0.72 1.45
N ILE A 187 -21.10 1.76 1.12
CA ILE A 187 -21.47 3.18 1.26
C ILE A 187 -21.94 3.73 -0.09
#